data_73301ee19841d07049ba584392c20d07
#
_entry.id   73301ee19841d07049ba584392c20d07
#
_cell.length_a   1.000
_cell.length_b   1.000
_cell.length_c   1.000
_cell.angle_alpha   90.00
_cell.angle_beta   90.00
_cell.angle_gamma   90.00
#
_symmetry.space_group_name_H-M   'P 1'
#
loop_
_entity.id
_entity.type
_entity.pdbx_description
1 polymer ?
#
loop_
_entity_poly.entity_id
_entity_poly.type
_entity_poly.pdbx_seq_one_letter_code
_entity_poly.pdbx_strand_id
1 'polypeptide(L)'
;MSKAYIGGCACGAIRYEISGEPIFSNDCQCRDCQRESGTGHGSHLSFRRDGVKLEGKATLWDMVADSGNVKTRAFCPTCGSPVYMTFAAMPDVFTVRAASLDDPSRYKPDAVTYGSRGYPWDRLNPSLPMFDKMPPV
;
A
#
# COMPACT_ATOMS: atom_id res chain seq x y z
N MET A 1 -6.19 -21.99 8.68
CA MET A 1 -6.96 -20.96 7.94
C MET A 1 -6.45 -19.59 8.33
N SER A 2 -6.21 -18.77 7.36
CA SER A 2 -5.78 -17.38 7.64
C SER A 2 -6.97 -16.56 8.11
N LYS A 3 -6.70 -15.69 9.06
CA LYS A 3 -7.63 -14.68 9.50
C LYS A 3 -7.71 -13.58 8.44
N ALA A 4 -8.91 -13.12 8.09
CA ALA A 4 -9.10 -12.03 7.14
C ALA A 4 -8.37 -10.76 7.60
N TYR A 5 -7.89 -9.98 6.63
CA TYR A 5 -7.33 -8.66 6.90
C TYR A 5 -8.45 -7.63 6.77
N ILE A 6 -8.70 -6.89 7.84
CA ILE A 6 -9.75 -5.87 7.88
C ILE A 6 -9.16 -4.51 8.17
N GLY A 7 -9.77 -3.48 7.61
CA GLY A 7 -9.32 -2.12 7.82
C GLY A 7 -10.19 -1.11 7.09
N GLY A 8 -9.69 0.10 7.00
CA GLY A 8 -10.39 1.19 6.34
C GLY A 8 -9.84 2.55 6.72
N CYS A 9 -10.65 3.58 6.52
CA CYS A 9 -10.28 4.95 6.83
C CYS A 9 -10.56 5.29 8.29
N ALA A 10 -10.05 6.45 8.72
CA ALA A 10 -10.17 6.88 10.11
C ALA A 10 -11.62 7.09 10.56
N CYS A 11 -12.48 7.61 9.68
CA CYS A 11 -13.88 7.88 10.04
C CYS A 11 -14.81 6.67 9.87
N GLY A 12 -14.31 5.57 9.28
CA GLY A 12 -15.09 4.36 9.08
C GLY A 12 -15.98 4.33 7.85
N ALA A 13 -16.01 5.40 7.05
CA ALA A 13 -16.84 5.46 5.84
C ALA A 13 -16.39 4.45 4.78
N ILE A 14 -15.10 4.12 4.75
CA ILE A 14 -14.54 3.11 3.86
C ILE A 14 -14.05 1.95 4.73
N ARG A 15 -14.52 0.75 4.38
CA ARG A 15 -14.10 -0.48 5.08
C ARG A 15 -13.77 -1.56 4.06
N TYR A 16 -12.80 -2.38 4.35
CA TYR A 16 -12.48 -3.54 3.54
C TYR A 16 -12.28 -4.78 4.40
N GLU A 17 -12.53 -5.92 3.78
CA GLU A 17 -12.22 -7.24 4.34
C GLU A 17 -11.57 -8.05 3.24
N ILE A 18 -10.41 -8.59 3.50
CA ILE A 18 -9.62 -9.30 2.50
C ILE A 18 -9.31 -10.70 3.00
N SER A 19 -9.73 -11.71 2.23
CA SER A 19 -9.37 -13.10 2.49
C SER A 19 -8.06 -13.44 1.78
N GLY A 20 -7.28 -14.34 2.39
CA GLY A 20 -5.97 -14.74 1.85
C GLY A 20 -4.84 -13.91 2.42
N GLU A 21 -3.61 -14.39 2.18
CA GLU A 21 -2.39 -13.72 2.62
C GLU A 21 -1.90 -12.74 1.57
N PRO A 22 -1.12 -11.70 1.97
CA PRO A 22 -0.52 -10.79 1.00
C PRO A 22 0.38 -11.54 0.01
N ILE A 23 0.32 -11.12 -1.24
CA ILE A 23 1.23 -11.61 -2.28
C ILE A 23 2.62 -11.01 -2.05
N PHE A 24 2.65 -9.75 -1.62
CA PHE A 24 3.88 -9.01 -1.40
C PHE A 24 3.61 -7.86 -0.44
N SER A 25 4.56 -7.59 0.45
CA SER A 25 4.49 -6.47 1.39
C SER A 25 5.80 -5.70 1.33
N ASN A 26 5.74 -4.39 1.24
CA ASN A 26 6.96 -3.61 1.05
C ASN A 26 6.88 -2.22 1.68
N ASP A 27 8.03 -1.78 2.15
CA ASP A 27 8.28 -0.39 2.48
C ASP A 27 8.84 0.28 1.22
N CYS A 28 8.10 1.21 0.66
CA CYS A 28 8.47 1.85 -0.60
C CYS A 28 8.94 3.28 -0.35
N GLN A 29 10.18 3.57 -0.73
CA GLN A 29 10.80 4.89 -0.54
C GLN A 29 10.70 5.78 -1.77
N CYS A 30 9.85 5.44 -2.76
CA CYS A 30 9.67 6.32 -3.91
C CYS A 30 9.05 7.66 -3.50
N ARG A 31 9.29 8.69 -4.30
CA ARG A 31 8.82 10.04 -3.98
C ARG A 31 7.30 10.12 -3.86
N ASP A 32 6.57 9.36 -4.66
CA ASP A 32 5.11 9.31 -4.61
C ASP A 32 4.62 8.76 -3.28
N CYS A 33 5.24 7.68 -2.81
CA CYS A 33 4.90 7.08 -1.52
C CYS A 33 5.23 8.00 -0.36
N GLN A 34 6.35 8.73 -0.46
CA GLN A 34 6.71 9.74 0.54
C GLN A 34 5.62 10.81 0.65
N ARG A 35 5.20 11.36 -0.49
CA ARG A 35 4.16 12.41 -0.50
C ARG A 35 2.84 11.92 0.04
N GLU A 36 2.48 10.70 -0.31
CA GLU A 36 1.20 10.12 0.10
C GLU A 36 1.17 9.78 1.60
N SER A 37 2.27 9.26 2.13
CA SER A 37 2.35 8.88 3.54
C SER A 37 2.68 10.04 4.48
N GLY A 38 3.33 11.07 3.95
CA GLY A 38 3.80 12.18 4.76
C GLY A 38 5.10 11.88 5.51
N THR A 39 5.82 10.82 5.13
CA THR A 39 7.12 10.46 5.71
C THR A 39 8.04 9.93 4.62
N GLY A 40 9.09 9.21 4.96
CA GLY A 40 10.11 8.77 4.02
C GLY A 40 9.74 7.53 3.21
N HIS A 41 8.64 6.87 3.52
CA HIS A 41 8.19 5.67 2.80
C HIS A 41 6.69 5.45 2.98
N GLY A 42 6.13 4.64 2.10
CA GLY A 42 4.80 4.08 2.29
C GLY A 42 4.92 2.59 2.56
N SER A 43 4.12 2.08 3.50
CA SER A 43 4.09 0.65 3.85
C SER A 43 2.84 0.03 3.27
N HIS A 44 3.02 -1.00 2.45
CA HIS A 44 1.95 -1.58 1.63
C HIS A 44 1.85 -3.08 1.77
N LEU A 45 0.61 -3.59 1.70
CA LEU A 45 0.33 -5.01 1.54
C LEU A 45 -0.45 -5.17 0.25
N SER A 46 0.03 -6.00 -0.65
CA SER A 46 -0.64 -6.29 -1.92
C SER A 46 -1.31 -7.65 -1.85
N PHE A 47 -2.56 -7.71 -2.26
CA PHE A 47 -3.41 -8.91 -2.21
C PHE A 47 -3.99 -9.21 -3.59
N ARG A 48 -4.51 -10.41 -3.73
CA ARG A 48 -5.34 -10.74 -4.89
C ARG A 48 -6.67 -10.03 -4.76
N ARG A 49 -7.08 -9.35 -5.82
CA ARG A 49 -8.30 -8.55 -5.81
C ARG A 49 -9.56 -9.39 -5.61
N ASP A 50 -9.56 -10.64 -6.04
CA ASP A 50 -10.72 -11.52 -5.93
C ASP A 50 -11.11 -11.85 -4.48
N GLY A 51 -10.19 -11.64 -3.52
CA GLY A 51 -10.48 -11.84 -2.11
C GLY A 51 -10.99 -10.60 -1.37
N VAL A 52 -11.20 -9.49 -2.06
CA VAL A 52 -11.50 -8.20 -1.43
C VAL A 52 -13.00 -7.92 -1.41
N LYS A 53 -13.53 -7.62 -0.23
CA LYS A 53 -14.86 -7.02 -0.06
C LYS A 53 -14.64 -5.58 0.39
N LEU A 54 -15.18 -4.64 -0.38
CA LEU A 54 -14.99 -3.21 -0.14
C LEU A 54 -16.33 -2.54 0.08
N GLU A 55 -16.45 -1.75 1.14
CA GLU A 55 -17.62 -0.96 1.46
C GLU A 55 -17.24 0.51 1.48
N GLY A 56 -18.17 1.35 1.03
CA GLY A 56 -17.96 2.79 0.96
C GLY A 56 -17.35 3.22 -0.35
N LYS A 57 -17.37 4.52 -0.59
CA LYS A 57 -16.93 5.11 -1.85
C LYS A 57 -15.75 6.03 -1.62
N ALA A 58 -14.61 5.66 -2.15
CA ALA A 58 -13.39 6.46 -2.07
C ALA A 58 -13.36 7.52 -3.18
N THR A 59 -12.63 8.59 -2.94
CA THR A 59 -12.18 9.48 -4.00
C THR A 59 -10.96 8.83 -4.65
N LEU A 60 -10.97 8.79 -5.97
CA LEU A 60 -9.89 8.17 -6.76
C LEU A 60 -9.10 9.24 -7.49
N TRP A 61 -7.79 9.07 -7.53
CA TRP A 61 -6.90 9.93 -8.29
C TRP A 61 -5.88 9.10 -9.04
N ASP A 62 -5.87 9.25 -10.36
CA ASP A 62 -4.97 8.53 -11.25
C ASP A 62 -3.68 9.33 -11.41
N MET A 63 -2.55 8.63 -11.35
CA MET A 63 -1.25 9.23 -11.59
C MET A 63 -0.35 8.28 -12.35
N VAL A 64 0.64 8.84 -13.04
CA VAL A 64 1.69 8.04 -13.68
C VAL A 64 2.82 7.84 -12.66
N ALA A 65 3.09 6.60 -12.31
CA ALA A 65 4.16 6.25 -11.40
C ALA A 65 5.54 6.36 -12.07
N ASP A 66 6.60 6.26 -11.28
CA ASP A 66 7.98 6.29 -11.79
C ASP A 66 8.22 5.22 -12.86
N SER A 67 7.54 4.08 -12.74
CA SER A 67 7.62 2.99 -13.72
C SER A 67 6.98 3.31 -15.07
N GLY A 68 6.23 4.41 -15.18
CA GLY A 68 5.44 4.75 -16.36
C GLY A 68 4.04 4.16 -16.35
N ASN A 69 3.72 3.31 -15.37
CA ASN A 69 2.39 2.71 -15.24
C ASN A 69 1.43 3.63 -14.52
N VAL A 70 0.13 3.53 -14.85
CA VAL A 70 -0.89 4.30 -14.16
C VAL A 70 -1.23 3.62 -12.83
N LYS A 71 -1.17 4.41 -11.77
CA LYS A 71 -1.55 4.02 -10.42
C LYS A 71 -2.74 4.86 -9.98
N THR A 72 -3.74 4.22 -9.40
CA THR A 72 -4.92 4.90 -8.85
C THR A 72 -4.85 4.87 -7.33
N ARG A 73 -4.79 6.04 -6.74
CA ARG A 73 -4.85 6.18 -5.28
C ARG A 73 -6.30 6.37 -4.86
N ALA A 74 -6.68 5.73 -3.75
CA ALA A 74 -8.02 5.84 -3.19
C ALA A 74 -7.94 6.33 -1.76
N PHE A 75 -8.65 7.39 -1.47
CA PHE A 75 -8.70 7.99 -0.14
C PHE A 75 -10.12 8.39 0.21
N CYS A 76 -10.37 8.52 1.52
CA CYS A 76 -11.70 8.87 2.00
C CYS A 76 -12.01 10.34 1.71
N PRO A 77 -13.15 10.65 1.08
CA PRO A 77 -13.52 12.05 0.82
C PRO A 77 -13.90 12.82 2.08
N THR A 78 -14.19 12.12 3.17
CA THR A 78 -14.59 12.72 4.44
C THR A 78 -13.42 12.99 5.35
N CYS A 79 -12.55 11.98 5.60
CA CYS A 79 -11.45 12.13 6.54
C CYS A 79 -10.08 12.24 5.87
N GLY A 80 -10.00 12.03 4.55
CA GLY A 80 -8.74 12.16 3.80
C GLY A 80 -7.77 11.01 3.96
N SER A 81 -8.09 9.99 4.74
CA SER A 81 -7.18 8.86 4.95
C SER A 81 -6.90 8.12 3.65
N PRO A 82 -5.61 7.91 3.28
CA PRO A 82 -5.28 6.99 2.20
C PRO A 82 -5.62 5.56 2.61
N VAL A 83 -6.33 4.83 1.79
CA VAL A 83 -6.78 3.48 2.14
C VAL A 83 -6.16 2.42 1.24
N TYR A 84 -6.33 2.56 -0.07
CA TYR A 84 -5.85 1.54 -0.99
C TYR A 84 -5.38 2.16 -2.31
N MET A 85 -4.75 1.35 -3.13
CA MET A 85 -4.37 1.72 -4.49
C MET A 85 -4.52 0.52 -5.41
N THR A 86 -4.74 0.82 -6.69
CA THR A 86 -4.82 -0.18 -7.75
C THR A 86 -3.91 0.24 -8.90
N PHE A 87 -3.59 -0.70 -9.78
CA PHE A 87 -2.65 -0.49 -10.87
C PHE A 87 -3.28 -0.94 -12.18
N ALA A 88 -3.25 -0.08 -13.19
CA ALA A 88 -3.84 -0.41 -14.50
C ALA A 88 -3.16 -1.65 -15.13
N ALA A 89 -1.83 -1.78 -14.95
CA ALA A 89 -1.07 -2.90 -15.50
C ALA A 89 -1.25 -4.21 -14.72
N MET A 90 -1.83 -4.16 -13.51
CA MET A 90 -2.03 -5.32 -12.65
C MET A 90 -3.43 -5.28 -12.05
N PRO A 91 -4.49 -5.49 -12.87
CA PRO A 91 -5.87 -5.35 -12.38
C PRO A 91 -6.27 -6.39 -11.33
N ASP A 92 -5.52 -7.48 -11.22
CA ASP A 92 -5.79 -8.54 -10.25
C ASP A 92 -5.17 -8.27 -8.88
N VAL A 93 -4.48 -7.15 -8.70
CA VAL A 93 -3.81 -6.78 -7.46
C VAL A 93 -4.54 -5.62 -6.79
N PHE A 94 -4.70 -5.74 -5.48
CA PHE A 94 -5.30 -4.71 -4.63
C PHE A 94 -4.34 -4.43 -3.50
N THR A 95 -3.89 -3.19 -3.36
CA THR A 95 -2.86 -2.82 -2.37
C THR A 95 -3.45 -1.92 -1.31
N VAL A 96 -3.26 -2.27 -0.04
CA VAL A 96 -3.72 -1.44 1.07
C VAL A 96 -2.54 -0.84 1.83
N ARG A 97 -2.80 0.25 2.53
CA ARG A 97 -1.84 0.86 3.44
C ARG A 97 -1.77 0.06 4.73
N ALA A 98 -0.56 -0.22 5.21
CA ALA A 98 -0.40 -0.92 6.48
C ALA A 98 -1.11 -0.17 7.63
N ALA A 99 -1.03 1.16 7.61
CA ALA A 99 -1.67 2.00 8.63
C ALA A 99 -3.20 1.96 8.59
N SER A 100 -3.80 1.52 7.46
CA SER A 100 -5.25 1.38 7.35
C SER A 100 -5.79 0.10 7.95
N LEU A 101 -4.93 -0.85 8.28
CA LEU A 101 -5.36 -2.09 8.96
C LEU A 101 -5.89 -1.77 10.35
N ASP A 102 -6.93 -2.47 10.78
CA ASP A 102 -7.42 -2.36 12.16
C ASP A 102 -6.35 -2.84 13.15
N ASP A 103 -5.55 -3.83 12.74
CA ASP A 103 -4.39 -4.28 13.51
C ASP A 103 -3.12 -4.13 12.68
N PRO A 104 -2.46 -2.97 12.72
CA PRO A 104 -1.24 -2.74 11.93
C PRO A 104 -0.07 -3.64 12.30
N SER A 105 -0.10 -4.30 13.46
CA SER A 105 0.96 -5.23 13.85
C SER A 105 1.05 -6.45 12.94
N ARG A 106 0.02 -6.71 12.14
CA ARG A 106 0.03 -7.78 11.15
C ARG A 106 0.89 -7.48 9.93
N TYR A 107 1.31 -6.24 9.76
CA TYR A 107 2.19 -5.88 8.65
C TYR A 107 3.60 -6.40 8.88
N LYS A 108 4.11 -7.14 7.91
CA LYS A 108 5.48 -7.66 7.91
C LYS A 108 6.06 -7.46 6.52
N PRO A 109 6.93 -6.45 6.32
CA PRO A 109 7.47 -6.18 5.00
C PRO A 109 8.42 -7.30 4.54
N ASP A 110 8.33 -7.62 3.26
CA ASP A 110 9.24 -8.57 2.62
C ASP A 110 10.50 -7.88 2.10
N ALA A 111 10.40 -6.59 1.79
CA ALA A 111 11.48 -5.85 1.15
C ALA A 111 11.30 -4.36 1.27
N VAL A 112 12.40 -3.64 1.03
CA VAL A 112 12.38 -2.19 0.78
C VAL A 112 12.49 -2.00 -0.73
N THR A 113 11.58 -1.21 -1.31
CA THR A 113 11.60 -0.88 -2.73
C THR A 113 11.91 0.61 -2.91
N TYR A 114 12.46 0.95 -4.07
CA TYR A 114 12.90 2.32 -4.37
C TYR A 114 13.87 2.87 -3.31
N GLY A 115 14.74 2.00 -2.80
CA GLY A 115 15.75 2.37 -1.81
C GLY A 115 16.70 3.44 -2.30
N SER A 116 16.89 3.56 -3.63
CA SER A 116 17.69 4.63 -4.23
C SER A 116 17.12 6.03 -3.99
N ARG A 117 15.85 6.13 -3.61
CA ARG A 117 15.17 7.39 -3.32
C ARG A 117 15.07 7.67 -1.82
N GLY A 118 15.62 6.78 -0.96
CA GLY A 118 15.55 6.91 0.49
C GLY A 118 16.43 8.03 1.04
N TYR A 119 16.04 8.54 2.19
CA TYR A 119 16.78 9.58 2.90
C TYR A 119 17.35 9.05 4.20
N PRO A 120 18.48 9.60 4.69
CA PRO A 120 19.09 9.11 5.94
C PRO A 120 18.20 9.20 7.18
N TRP A 121 17.23 10.12 7.19
CA TRP A 121 16.32 10.27 8.32
C TRP A 121 15.19 9.23 8.32
N ASP A 122 15.05 8.45 7.25
CA ASP A 122 14.05 7.38 7.15
C ASP A 122 14.74 6.03 7.26
N ARG A 123 14.85 5.53 8.48
CA ARG A 123 15.57 4.31 8.79
C ARG A 123 14.65 3.11 8.78
N LEU A 124 14.84 2.22 7.83
CA LEU A 124 14.10 0.98 7.73
C LEU A 124 14.92 -0.18 8.28
N ASN A 125 14.30 -1.35 8.38
CA ASN A 125 14.97 -2.54 8.89
C ASN A 125 16.11 -2.96 7.95
N PRO A 126 17.38 -2.90 8.40
CA PRO A 126 18.51 -3.19 7.52
C PRO A 126 18.63 -4.67 7.12
N SER A 127 17.91 -5.56 7.79
CA SER A 127 17.93 -6.99 7.43
C SER A 127 17.01 -7.31 6.25
N LEU A 128 16.16 -6.38 5.81
CA LEU A 128 15.29 -6.61 4.66
C LEU A 128 16.06 -6.46 3.36
N PRO A 129 15.75 -7.28 2.35
CA PRO A 129 16.27 -7.03 1.01
C PRO A 129 15.87 -5.64 0.55
N MET A 130 16.84 -4.90 -0.02
CA MET A 130 16.60 -3.55 -0.54
C MET A 130 16.86 -3.54 -2.04
N PHE A 131 15.90 -3.01 -2.79
CA PHE A 131 15.99 -2.85 -4.24
C PHE A 131 16.04 -1.37 -4.60
N ASP A 132 16.84 -1.01 -5.59
CA ASP A 132 16.95 0.38 -6.04
C ASP A 132 15.61 0.90 -6.57
N LYS A 133 14.86 0.05 -7.23
CA LYS A 133 13.48 0.28 -7.67
C LYS A 133 12.63 -0.92 -7.24
N MET A 134 11.76 -1.45 -8.11
CA MET A 134 11.02 -2.66 -7.80
C MET A 134 11.91 -3.90 -7.99
N PRO A 135 11.63 -5.01 -7.28
CA PRO A 135 12.37 -6.23 -7.51
C PRO A 135 12.15 -6.75 -8.94
N PRO A 136 13.13 -7.45 -9.51
CA PRO A 136 12.95 -8.06 -10.82
C PRO A 136 11.84 -9.10 -10.77
N VAL A 137 11.11 -9.20 -11.86
CA VAL A 137 9.98 -10.12 -12.01
C VAL A 137 10.47 -11.47 -12.54
#